data_7f9cd924f5cf257d9f5cd52f23ef52fb
#
_entry.id   7f9cd924f5cf257d9f5cd52f23ef52fb
#
_cell.length_a   1.000
_cell.length_b   1.000
_cell.length_c   1.000
_cell.angle_alpha   90.00
_cell.angle_beta   90.00
_cell.angle_gamma   90.00
#
_symmetry.space_group_name_H-M   'P 1'
#
loop_
_entity.id
_entity.type
_entity.pdbx_description
1 polymer ?
#
loop_
_entity_poly.entity_id
_entity_poly.type
_entity_poly.pdbx_seq_one_letter_code
_entity_poly.pdbx_strand_id
1 'polypeptide(L)'
;MVKFTYCKSFAHAETKEVDWDDFTRVTAKSVGYETKQESIKRAAIVGGIRADESVGRAENIASRTMASLDFDDLPEGTTLDDVELALGLGLGCAFAAYTTFRHAPEAPRFRVFVPLSRPVTPAEYSGVVDEIREAVGLEGLDKCSYTVNQIMFL
;
A
#
# COMPACT_ATOMS: atom_id res chain seq x y z
N MET A 1 -12.32 11.08 2.22
CA MET A 1 -12.25 10.63 0.79
C MET A 1 -10.82 10.42 0.40
N VAL A 2 -10.49 9.31 -0.25
CA VAL A 2 -9.17 9.04 -0.84
C VAL A 2 -9.30 8.82 -2.34
N LYS A 3 -8.34 9.34 -3.10
CA LYS A 3 -8.24 9.13 -4.55
C LYS A 3 -7.07 8.21 -4.85
N PHE A 4 -7.25 7.25 -5.73
CA PHE A 4 -6.19 6.34 -6.13
C PHE A 4 -6.43 5.81 -7.55
N THR A 5 -5.40 5.25 -8.14
CA THR A 5 -5.52 4.57 -9.42
C THR A 5 -5.86 3.11 -9.18
N TYR A 6 -7.00 2.68 -9.70
CA TYR A 6 -7.46 1.29 -9.70
C TYR A 6 -7.11 0.62 -11.02
N CYS A 7 -6.37 -0.45 -10.96
CA CYS A 7 -5.92 -1.22 -12.12
C CYS A 7 -6.71 -2.53 -12.22
N LYS A 8 -7.64 -2.61 -13.17
CA LYS A 8 -8.33 -3.88 -13.49
C LYS A 8 -7.41 -4.88 -14.19
N SER A 9 -6.43 -4.37 -14.92
CA SER A 9 -5.39 -5.12 -15.61
C SER A 9 -4.20 -4.19 -15.88
N PHE A 10 -3.09 -4.73 -16.38
CA PHE A 10 -1.95 -3.90 -16.80
C PHE A 10 -2.28 -2.92 -17.94
N ALA A 11 -3.39 -3.12 -18.66
CA ALA A 11 -3.81 -2.28 -19.77
C ALA A 11 -4.93 -1.28 -19.42
N HIS A 12 -5.60 -1.45 -18.27
CA HIS A 12 -6.76 -0.65 -17.92
C HIS A 12 -6.65 -0.15 -16.48
N ALA A 13 -6.52 1.15 -16.34
CA ALA A 13 -6.49 1.82 -15.06
C ALA A 13 -7.47 2.99 -15.05
N GLU A 14 -8.12 3.23 -13.92
CA GLU A 14 -9.05 4.33 -13.72
C GLU A 14 -8.81 4.99 -12.37
N THR A 15 -9.02 6.31 -12.28
CA THR A 15 -9.00 7.00 -11.00
C THR A 15 -10.30 6.71 -10.24
N LYS A 16 -10.17 6.27 -8.99
CA LYS A 16 -11.28 6.08 -8.05
C LYS A 16 -11.18 7.10 -6.94
N GLU A 17 -12.33 7.51 -6.46
CA GLU A 17 -12.48 8.31 -5.24
C GLU A 17 -13.52 7.63 -4.35
N VAL A 18 -13.12 7.26 -3.14
CA VAL A 18 -13.99 6.57 -2.18
C VAL A 18 -13.76 7.10 -0.77
N ASP A 19 -14.71 6.85 0.12
CA ASP A 19 -14.49 7.09 1.53
C ASP A 19 -13.44 6.10 2.09
N TRP A 20 -12.73 6.52 3.14
CA TRP A 20 -11.69 5.68 3.74
C TRP A 20 -12.27 4.38 4.29
N ASP A 21 -13.46 4.41 4.88
CA ASP A 21 -14.13 3.22 5.41
C ASP A 21 -14.50 2.22 4.30
N ASP A 22 -14.89 2.71 3.11
CA ASP A 22 -15.13 1.84 1.96
C ASP A 22 -13.83 1.24 1.42
N PHE A 23 -12.74 2.01 1.41
CA PHE A 23 -11.43 1.52 1.04
C PHE A 23 -10.95 0.41 1.99
N THR A 24 -11.03 0.63 3.29
CA THR A 24 -10.62 -0.36 4.30
C THR A 24 -11.48 -1.62 4.24
N ARG A 25 -12.77 -1.49 3.98
CA ARG A 25 -13.67 -2.65 3.82
C ARG A 25 -13.29 -3.53 2.63
N VAL A 26 -12.77 -2.94 1.55
CA VAL A 26 -12.30 -3.70 0.39
C VAL A 26 -10.97 -4.39 0.69
N THR A 27 -10.04 -3.71 1.35
CA THR A 27 -8.74 -4.26 1.71
C THR A 27 -8.81 -5.31 2.82
N ALA A 28 -9.80 -5.22 3.70
CA ALA A 28 -10.03 -6.19 4.78
C ALA A 28 -10.63 -7.53 4.31
N LYS A 29 -11.06 -7.64 3.06
CA LYS A 29 -11.56 -8.91 2.53
C LYS A 29 -10.43 -9.91 2.40
N SER A 30 -10.43 -10.90 3.29
CA SER A 30 -9.53 -12.04 3.19
C SER A 30 -9.83 -12.84 1.93
N VAL A 31 -8.80 -13.07 1.12
CA VAL A 31 -8.93 -13.89 -0.08
C VAL A 31 -7.75 -14.84 -0.16
N GLY A 32 -8.06 -16.12 -0.04
CA GLY A 32 -7.10 -17.17 -0.27
C GLY A 32 -6.79 -17.34 -1.76
N TYR A 33 -5.51 -17.55 -2.08
CA TYR A 33 -5.04 -17.93 -3.41
C TYR A 33 -4.20 -19.18 -3.32
N GLU A 34 -4.35 -20.06 -4.31
CA GLU A 34 -3.52 -21.24 -4.41
C GLU A 34 -2.17 -20.96 -5.07
N THR A 35 -2.13 -19.95 -5.96
CA THR A 35 -0.92 -19.61 -6.69
C THR A 35 -0.69 -18.10 -6.78
N LYS A 36 0.59 -17.70 -6.91
CA LYS A 36 0.96 -16.29 -7.18
C LYS A 36 0.34 -15.78 -8.48
N GLN A 37 0.18 -16.62 -9.51
CA GLN A 37 -0.42 -16.23 -10.78
C GLN A 37 -1.90 -15.89 -10.64
N GLU A 38 -2.61 -16.51 -9.72
CA GLU A 38 -3.99 -16.14 -9.41
C GLU A 38 -4.06 -14.80 -8.68
N SER A 39 -3.16 -14.56 -7.73
CA SER A 39 -3.12 -13.30 -7.00
C SER A 39 -2.85 -12.09 -7.91
N ILE A 40 -1.97 -12.21 -8.92
CA ILE A 40 -1.64 -11.11 -9.85
C ILE A 40 -2.70 -10.87 -10.94
N LYS A 41 -3.66 -11.78 -11.13
CA LYS A 41 -4.80 -11.55 -12.04
C LYS A 41 -5.86 -10.63 -11.43
N ARG A 42 -5.70 -10.27 -10.17
CA ARG A 42 -6.65 -9.42 -9.46
C ARG A 42 -6.44 -7.95 -9.72
N ALA A 43 -7.46 -7.24 -9.28
CA ALA A 43 -7.41 -5.80 -9.17
C ALA A 43 -6.23 -5.38 -8.30
N ALA A 44 -5.57 -4.34 -8.75
CA ALA A 44 -4.46 -3.74 -8.04
C ALA A 44 -4.70 -2.23 -7.92
N ILE A 45 -4.02 -1.60 -7.00
CA ILE A 45 -4.08 -0.16 -6.83
C ILE A 45 -2.67 0.45 -6.85
N VAL A 46 -2.62 1.71 -7.25
CA VAL A 46 -1.51 2.62 -6.97
C VAL A 46 -2.06 3.73 -6.09
N GLY A 47 -1.45 3.97 -4.95
CA GLY A 47 -1.88 4.98 -3.96
C GLY A 47 -1.66 6.42 -4.43
N GLY A 48 -1.96 6.71 -5.69
CA GLY A 48 -1.76 8.00 -6.32
C GLY A 48 -2.62 8.21 -7.56
N ILE A 49 -2.58 9.42 -8.07
CA ILE A 49 -3.31 9.87 -9.26
C ILE A 49 -2.33 9.91 -10.43
N ARG A 50 -2.75 9.38 -11.56
CA ARG A 50 -1.95 9.38 -12.79
C ARG A 50 -2.17 10.66 -13.59
N ALA A 51 -1.13 11.06 -14.32
CA ALA A 51 -1.20 12.20 -15.23
C ALA A 51 -1.94 11.86 -16.53
N ASP A 52 -1.90 10.58 -16.93
CA ASP A 52 -2.53 10.06 -18.14
C ASP A 52 -3.08 8.64 -17.96
N GLU A 53 -3.67 8.05 -18.98
CA GLU A 53 -4.27 6.72 -18.95
C GLU A 53 -3.23 5.58 -19.12
N SER A 54 -1.95 5.89 -19.34
CA SER A 54 -0.91 4.87 -19.50
C SER A 54 -0.57 4.19 -18.18
N VAL A 55 -0.39 2.88 -18.19
CA VAL A 55 -0.12 2.09 -16.98
C VAL A 55 1.39 1.88 -16.80
N GLY A 56 1.88 1.98 -15.59
CA GLY A 56 3.12 1.32 -15.19
C GLY A 56 4.40 2.12 -15.25
N ARG A 57 4.39 3.42 -15.57
CA ARG A 57 5.60 4.25 -15.53
C ARG A 57 5.57 5.25 -14.37
N ALA A 58 6.71 5.45 -13.71
CA ALA A 58 6.83 6.36 -12.57
C ALA A 58 6.52 7.81 -12.97
N GLU A 59 6.94 8.22 -14.16
CA GLU A 59 6.67 9.55 -14.71
C GLU A 59 5.19 9.86 -14.95
N ASN A 60 4.36 8.83 -14.97
CA ASN A 60 2.91 9.00 -15.17
C ASN A 60 2.14 9.23 -13.86
N ILE A 61 2.81 9.23 -12.73
CA ILE A 61 2.18 9.55 -11.45
C ILE A 61 2.27 11.06 -11.22
N ALA A 62 1.13 11.73 -11.26
CA ALA A 62 1.04 13.16 -11.00
C ALA A 62 1.19 13.48 -9.51
N SER A 63 0.60 12.67 -8.65
CA SER A 63 0.68 12.83 -7.19
C SER A 63 0.39 11.53 -6.46
N ARG A 64 0.88 11.42 -5.22
CA ARG A 64 0.52 10.35 -4.28
C ARG A 64 -0.48 10.89 -3.27
N THR A 65 -1.52 10.12 -3.00
CA THR A 65 -2.60 10.44 -2.06
C THR A 65 -2.59 9.50 -0.87
N MET A 66 -1.88 8.38 -1.01
CA MET A 66 -1.63 7.41 0.06
C MET A 66 -0.18 6.95 0.02
N ALA A 67 0.43 6.74 1.17
CA ALA A 67 1.61 5.90 1.25
C ALA A 67 1.17 4.43 1.15
N SER A 68 1.96 3.64 0.43
CA SER A 68 1.76 2.20 0.25
C SER A 68 3.04 1.51 0.65
N LEU A 69 3.00 0.76 1.74
CA LEU A 69 4.17 0.19 2.39
C LEU A 69 4.08 -1.33 2.37
N ASP A 70 5.16 -1.99 1.99
CA ASP A 70 5.34 -3.43 2.12
C ASP A 70 6.38 -3.71 3.20
N PHE A 71 6.04 -4.53 4.18
CA PHE A 71 6.93 -5.03 5.22
C PHE A 71 7.17 -6.52 4.97
N ASP A 72 8.38 -6.87 4.54
CA ASP A 72 8.72 -8.20 4.07
C ASP A 72 9.75 -8.94 4.97
N ASP A 73 10.51 -8.20 5.79
CA ASP A 73 11.60 -8.73 6.61
C ASP A 73 11.37 -8.47 8.11
N LEU A 74 10.14 -8.68 8.57
CA LEU A 74 9.80 -8.58 9.99
C LEU A 74 10.28 -9.82 10.78
N PRO A 75 10.53 -9.68 12.09
CA PRO A 75 10.89 -10.82 12.94
C PRO A 75 9.86 -11.94 12.87
N GLU A 76 10.33 -13.18 12.95
CA GLU A 76 9.47 -14.38 13.01
C GLU A 76 8.44 -14.24 14.14
N GLY A 77 7.21 -14.61 13.85
CA GLY A 77 6.10 -14.53 14.79
C GLY A 77 5.44 -13.16 14.89
N THR A 78 5.93 -12.13 14.18
CA THR A 78 5.23 -10.82 14.14
C THR A 78 3.81 -11.00 13.60
N THR A 79 2.83 -10.55 14.36
CA THR A 79 1.41 -10.65 14.03
C THR A 79 0.88 -9.36 13.40
N LEU A 80 -0.32 -9.42 12.83
CA LEU A 80 -1.00 -8.21 12.34
C LEU A 80 -1.29 -7.24 13.48
N ASP A 81 -1.66 -7.76 14.67
CA ASP A 81 -1.93 -6.93 15.85
C ASP A 81 -0.68 -6.15 16.29
N ASP A 82 0.52 -6.75 16.20
CA ASP A 82 1.79 -6.06 16.50
C ASP A 82 2.04 -4.91 15.53
N VAL A 83 1.78 -5.14 14.23
CA VAL A 83 1.92 -4.11 13.19
C VAL A 83 0.89 -2.99 13.38
N GLU A 84 -0.37 -3.34 13.64
CA GLU A 84 -1.43 -2.35 13.91
C GLU A 84 -1.16 -1.53 15.16
N LEU A 85 -0.63 -2.15 16.21
CA LEU A 85 -0.22 -1.45 17.42
C LEU A 85 0.90 -0.43 17.15
N ALA A 86 1.94 -0.84 16.43
CA ALA A 86 3.06 0.04 16.07
C ALA A 86 2.59 1.22 15.19
N LEU A 87 1.74 0.95 14.20
CA LEU A 87 1.13 1.98 13.35
C LEU A 87 0.27 2.95 14.16
N GLY A 88 -0.58 2.43 15.05
CA GLY A 88 -1.46 3.26 15.88
C GLY A 88 -0.68 4.17 16.83
N LEU A 89 0.40 3.68 17.41
CA LEU A 89 1.26 4.47 18.30
C LEU A 89 2.12 5.50 17.53
N GLY A 90 2.62 5.13 16.35
CA GLY A 90 3.53 5.98 15.60
C GLY A 90 2.84 7.06 14.78
N LEU A 91 1.71 6.75 14.14
CA LEU A 91 1.13 7.65 13.14
C LEU A 91 0.07 8.59 13.71
N GLY A 92 -0.72 8.16 14.68
CA GLY A 92 -1.85 8.96 15.18
C GLY A 92 -2.92 9.29 14.12
N CYS A 93 -2.96 8.55 13.02
CA CYS A 93 -3.90 8.74 11.92
C CYS A 93 -4.46 7.40 11.43
N ALA A 94 -5.45 7.45 10.53
CA ALA A 94 -6.02 6.24 9.94
C ALA A 94 -5.00 5.48 9.08
N PHE A 95 -5.09 4.15 9.08
CA PHE A 95 -4.34 3.25 8.22
C PHE A 95 -5.18 2.01 7.89
N ALA A 96 -4.75 1.25 6.89
CA ALA A 96 -5.25 -0.08 6.60
C ALA A 96 -4.06 -1.03 6.49
N ALA A 97 -4.11 -2.16 7.20
CA ALA A 97 -3.07 -3.17 7.17
C ALA A 97 -3.66 -4.55 6.88
N TYR A 98 -2.92 -5.38 6.15
CA TYR A 98 -3.31 -6.78 5.88
C TYR A 98 -2.09 -7.63 5.52
N THR A 99 -2.25 -8.94 5.65
CA THR A 99 -1.23 -9.92 5.25
C THR A 99 -1.14 -10.05 3.73
N THR A 100 0.06 -10.21 3.19
CA THR A 100 0.24 -10.47 1.76
C THR A 100 0.18 -11.97 1.44
N PHE A 101 0.08 -12.32 0.15
CA PHE A 101 -0.01 -13.70 -0.32
C PHE A 101 1.10 -14.63 0.22
N ARG A 102 2.30 -14.09 0.47
CA ARG A 102 3.45 -14.88 0.95
C ARG A 102 3.64 -14.81 2.46
N HIS A 103 2.67 -14.25 3.18
CA HIS A 103 2.73 -14.21 4.62
C HIS A 103 2.74 -15.61 5.21
N ALA A 104 3.66 -15.85 6.14
CA ALA A 104 3.70 -17.02 7.01
C ALA A 104 4.23 -16.59 8.38
N PRO A 105 3.91 -17.30 9.47
CA PRO A 105 4.43 -16.97 10.80
C PRO A 105 5.96 -16.89 10.86
N GLU A 106 6.64 -17.74 10.08
CA GLU A 106 8.11 -17.81 9.96
C GLU A 106 8.68 -16.70 9.06
N ALA A 107 7.85 -16.11 8.22
CA ALA A 107 8.20 -15.03 7.30
C ALA A 107 7.05 -14.03 7.20
N PRO A 108 6.83 -13.22 8.24
CA PRO A 108 5.70 -12.30 8.31
C PRO A 108 5.79 -11.24 7.22
N ARG A 109 4.68 -11.01 6.50
CA ARG A 109 4.59 -10.04 5.40
C ARG A 109 3.29 -9.29 5.45
N PHE A 110 3.39 -7.98 5.54
CA PHE A 110 2.22 -7.11 5.67
C PHE A 110 2.28 -5.98 4.65
N ARG A 111 1.10 -5.57 4.24
CA ARG A 111 0.92 -4.38 3.42
C ARG A 111 0.12 -3.36 4.18
N VAL A 112 0.56 -2.10 4.11
CA VAL A 112 -0.04 -0.99 4.82
C VAL A 112 -0.33 0.14 3.85
N PHE A 113 -1.52 0.73 3.98
CA PHE A 113 -1.90 1.98 3.34
C PHE A 113 -2.14 3.06 4.38
N VAL A 114 -1.54 4.22 4.17
CA VAL A 114 -1.73 5.40 5.02
C VAL A 114 -2.24 6.54 4.14
N PRO A 115 -3.47 7.06 4.37
CA PRO A 115 -3.99 8.20 3.63
C PRO A 115 -3.18 9.45 3.99
N LEU A 116 -2.79 10.23 3.00
CA LEU A 116 -2.06 11.47 3.21
C LEU A 116 -3.04 12.63 3.38
N SER A 117 -2.73 13.57 4.25
CA SER A 117 -3.55 14.77 4.50
C SER A 117 -3.68 15.68 3.28
N ARG A 118 -2.70 15.62 2.37
CA ARG A 118 -2.71 16.25 1.05
C ARG A 118 -2.05 15.37 0.02
N PRO A 119 -2.36 15.54 -1.26
CA PRO A 119 -1.55 14.94 -2.31
C PRO A 119 -0.10 15.46 -2.24
N VAL A 120 0.87 14.56 -2.43
CA VAL A 120 2.29 14.89 -2.51
C VAL A 120 2.82 14.58 -3.90
N THR A 121 3.82 15.34 -4.33
CA THR A 121 4.49 15.11 -5.62
C THR A 121 5.34 13.84 -5.59
N PRO A 122 5.68 13.26 -6.74
CA PRO A 122 6.63 12.16 -6.82
C PRO A 122 7.98 12.43 -6.12
N ALA A 123 8.45 13.68 -6.16
CA ALA A 123 9.70 14.07 -5.52
C ALA A 123 9.63 14.12 -3.97
N GLU A 124 8.44 14.41 -3.42
CA GLU A 124 8.21 14.43 -1.96
C GLU A 124 7.99 13.02 -1.39
N TYR A 125 7.57 12.06 -2.22
CA TYR A 125 7.05 10.78 -1.75
C TYR A 125 8.04 9.96 -0.93
N SER A 126 9.31 9.93 -1.32
CA SER A 126 10.32 9.21 -0.55
C SER A 126 10.51 9.76 0.86
N GLY A 127 10.48 11.09 1.01
CA GLY A 127 10.54 11.74 2.32
C GLY A 127 9.34 11.38 3.22
N VAL A 128 8.15 11.29 2.63
CA VAL A 128 6.94 10.85 3.36
C VAL A 128 7.10 9.39 3.85
N VAL A 129 7.64 8.50 3.02
CA VAL A 129 7.89 7.11 3.42
C VAL A 129 8.92 7.04 4.55
N ASP A 130 9.99 7.86 4.50
CA ASP A 130 10.97 7.95 5.58
C ASP A 130 10.36 8.45 6.89
N GLU A 131 9.54 9.50 6.85
CA GLU A 131 8.85 10.03 8.03
C GLU A 131 7.93 8.97 8.67
N ILE A 132 7.16 8.23 7.85
CA ILE A 132 6.30 7.14 8.34
C ILE A 132 7.15 6.04 8.96
N ARG A 133 8.22 5.61 8.30
CA ARG A 133 9.13 4.57 8.80
C ARG A 133 9.73 4.93 10.16
N GLU A 134 10.19 6.16 10.30
CA GLU A 134 10.77 6.66 11.56
C GLU A 134 9.71 6.75 12.66
N ALA A 135 8.51 7.23 12.35
CA ALA A 135 7.42 7.35 13.31
C ALA A 135 6.92 5.99 13.81
N VAL A 136 6.83 5.00 12.93
CA VAL A 136 6.33 3.66 13.26
C VAL A 136 7.40 2.80 13.94
N GLY A 137 8.67 2.97 13.58
CA GLY A 137 9.79 2.24 14.18
C GLY A 137 9.84 0.74 13.85
N LEU A 138 9.05 0.26 12.89
CA LEU A 138 9.12 -1.12 12.40
C LEU A 138 10.28 -1.27 11.41
N GLU A 139 11.09 -2.28 11.63
CA GLU A 139 12.10 -2.73 10.68
C GLU A 139 11.45 -3.53 9.53
N GLY A 140 12.22 -3.87 8.48
CA GLY A 140 11.75 -4.74 7.40
C GLY A 140 10.89 -4.06 6.34
N LEU A 141 10.92 -2.72 6.25
CA LEU A 141 10.26 -2.01 5.15
C LEU A 141 10.98 -2.31 3.83
N ASP A 142 10.24 -2.89 2.87
CA ASP A 142 10.78 -3.19 1.53
C ASP A 142 11.02 -1.91 0.73
N LYS A 143 12.12 -1.91 -0.04
CA LYS A 143 12.52 -0.79 -0.91
C LYS A 143 11.47 -0.41 -1.95
N CYS A 144 10.60 -1.35 -2.35
CA CYS A 144 9.51 -1.06 -3.28
C CYS A 144 8.53 -0.02 -2.72
N SER A 145 8.45 0.14 -1.40
CA SER A 145 7.63 1.16 -0.72
C SER A 145 7.99 2.59 -1.14
N TYR A 146 9.23 2.82 -1.55
CA TYR A 146 9.72 4.12 -2.06
C TYR A 146 9.37 4.37 -3.53
N THR A 147 8.85 3.35 -4.22
CA THR A 147 8.56 3.44 -5.65
C THR A 147 7.23 4.14 -5.88
N VAL A 148 7.27 5.29 -6.54
CA VAL A 148 6.10 6.17 -6.75
C VAL A 148 4.95 5.47 -7.47
N ASN A 149 5.24 4.60 -8.42
CA ASN A 149 4.26 3.85 -9.21
C ASN A 149 4.06 2.40 -8.72
N GLN A 150 4.45 2.10 -7.48
CA GLN A 150 4.29 0.77 -6.92
C GLN A 150 2.84 0.29 -7.01
N ILE A 151 2.67 -0.83 -7.69
CA ILE A 151 1.39 -1.51 -7.85
C ILE A 151 1.19 -2.46 -6.67
N MET A 152 0.08 -2.28 -5.96
CA MET A 152 -0.32 -3.09 -4.83
C MET A 152 -1.51 -3.97 -5.22
N PHE A 153 -1.32 -5.29 -5.24
CA PHE A 153 -2.40 -6.24 -5.47
C PHE A 153 -3.28 -6.35 -4.21
N LEU A 154 -4.59 -6.32 -4.43
CA LEU A 154 -5.59 -6.42 -3.37
C LEU A 154 -5.93 -7.88 -3.05
#